data_e3326fec2b1e1f697401893b7e3745c5
#
_entry.id   e3326fec2b1e1f697401893b7e3745c5
#
_cell.length_a   1.000
_cell.length_b   1.000
_cell.length_c   1.000
_cell.angle_alpha   90.00
_cell.angle_beta   90.00
_cell.angle_gamma   90.00
#
_symmetry.space_group_name_H-M   'P 1'
#
loop_
_entity.id
_entity.type
_entity.pdbx_description
1 polymer ?
#
loop_
_entity_poly.entity_id
_entity_poly.type
_entity_poly.pdbx_seq_one_letter_code
_entity_poly.pdbx_strand_id
1 'polypeptide(L)'
;LAKMVKEQQELLTPTAFIQSSHNIVGGQIALLLGCNGYNNTFVHRGFSFENALLDAIMILKEGSAKRILAGGLDEITNYSHQLLSRFGIYKKAPVKTMELLNSPDNGTIAGEGAAFFTLGITKGPGCVAELSGVSTLYRPLWEGEVIGHIMKFLEDNNATPADIDLIVTGRNGDIDHD
;
A
#
# COMPACT_ATOMS: atom_id res chain seq x y z
N LEU A 1 18.73 15.54 1.72
CA LEU A 1 19.29 15.61 3.10
C LEU A 1 20.74 15.12 3.13
N ALA A 2 21.07 13.88 2.71
CA ALA A 2 22.43 13.34 2.76
C ALA A 2 23.48 14.25 2.05
N LYS A 3 23.13 14.82 0.90
CA LYS A 3 24.00 15.77 0.18
C LYS A 3 24.24 17.03 1.01
N MET A 4 23.23 17.58 1.66
CA MET A 4 23.30 18.78 2.48
C MET A 4 24.20 18.58 3.71
N VAL A 5 24.06 17.42 4.37
CA VAL A 5 24.94 17.05 5.49
C VAL A 5 26.38 16.89 5.02
N LYS A 6 26.60 16.23 3.85
CA LYS A 6 27.94 16.03 3.27
C LYS A 6 28.62 17.35 2.87
N GLU A 7 27.84 18.32 2.39
CA GLU A 7 28.32 19.63 1.95
C GLU A 7 28.39 20.67 3.07
N GLN A 8 28.07 20.28 4.33
CA GLN A 8 28.07 21.13 5.51
C GLN A 8 27.31 22.47 5.30
N GLN A 9 26.19 22.42 4.60
CA GLN A 9 25.37 23.60 4.34
C GLN A 9 24.73 24.07 5.66
N GLU A 10 25.07 25.25 6.13
CA GLU A 10 24.51 25.84 7.36
C GLU A 10 23.04 26.25 7.20
N LEU A 11 22.63 26.64 5.99
CA LEU A 11 21.25 27.01 5.67
C LEU A 11 20.60 25.94 4.80
N LEU A 12 19.72 25.16 5.42
CA LEU A 12 18.92 24.16 4.72
C LEU A 12 17.74 24.83 4.01
N THR A 13 17.62 24.67 2.69
CA THR A 13 16.42 25.13 1.99
C THR A 13 15.22 24.29 2.43
N PRO A 14 14.10 24.91 2.87
CA PRO A 14 12.90 24.17 3.28
C PRO A 14 12.37 23.23 2.21
N THR A 15 12.57 23.56 0.95
CA THR A 15 12.12 22.79 -0.22
C THR A 15 12.60 21.34 -0.21
N ALA A 16 13.89 21.11 0.09
CA ALA A 16 14.43 19.74 0.11
C ALA A 16 13.83 18.89 1.25
N PHE A 17 13.52 19.51 2.38
CA PHE A 17 12.82 18.84 3.49
C PHE A 17 11.37 18.52 3.14
N ILE A 18 10.64 19.50 2.61
CA ILE A 18 9.24 19.34 2.18
C ILE A 18 9.15 18.22 1.14
N GLN A 19 10.02 18.21 0.12
CA GLN A 19 10.04 17.20 -0.93
C GLN A 19 10.44 15.80 -0.45
N SER A 20 10.99 15.65 0.75
CA SER A 20 11.35 14.35 1.32
C SER A 20 10.28 13.72 2.20
N SER A 21 9.15 14.40 2.43
CA SER A 21 8.07 13.88 3.27
C SER A 21 7.11 12.98 2.47
N HIS A 22 6.56 11.96 3.13
CA HIS A 22 5.68 10.97 2.48
C HIS A 22 4.39 11.57 1.90
N ASN A 23 3.89 12.65 2.48
CA ASN A 23 2.65 13.31 2.05
C ASN A 23 2.81 14.23 0.82
N ILE A 24 4.03 14.43 0.33
CA ILE A 24 4.27 15.36 -0.77
C ILE A 24 3.57 14.93 -2.06
N VAL A 25 3.54 13.64 -2.35
CA VAL A 25 2.92 13.13 -3.59
C VAL A 25 1.41 13.38 -3.58
N GLY A 26 0.74 13.05 -2.46
CA GLY A 26 -0.69 13.37 -2.29
C GLY A 26 -0.98 14.86 -2.42
N GLY A 27 -0.13 15.70 -1.82
CA GLY A 27 -0.21 17.17 -1.93
C GLY A 27 -0.01 17.68 -3.37
N GLN A 28 0.95 17.14 -4.11
CA GLN A 28 1.20 17.50 -5.51
C GLN A 28 0.04 17.07 -6.42
N ILE A 29 -0.51 15.88 -6.23
CA ILE A 29 -1.69 15.41 -6.98
C ILE A 29 -2.88 16.33 -6.69
N ALA A 30 -3.14 16.68 -5.43
CA ALA A 30 -4.21 17.58 -5.06
C ALA A 30 -4.04 18.97 -5.69
N LEU A 31 -2.82 19.51 -5.70
CA LEU A 31 -2.51 20.78 -6.34
C LEU A 31 -2.77 20.75 -7.86
N LEU A 32 -2.29 19.69 -8.53
CA LEU A 32 -2.48 19.52 -9.97
C LEU A 32 -3.95 19.38 -10.37
N LEU A 33 -4.74 18.71 -9.54
CA LEU A 33 -6.18 18.51 -9.75
C LEU A 33 -7.04 19.68 -9.25
N GLY A 34 -6.46 20.70 -8.62
CA GLY A 34 -7.20 21.78 -7.97
C GLY A 34 -8.08 21.29 -6.82
N CYS A 35 -7.74 20.20 -6.18
CA CYS A 35 -8.50 19.59 -5.10
C CYS A 35 -8.08 20.20 -3.75
N ASN A 36 -9.00 20.95 -3.12
CA ASN A 36 -8.79 21.58 -1.81
C ASN A 36 -9.49 20.83 -0.68
N GLY A 37 -9.97 19.62 -0.94
CA GLY A 37 -10.63 18.77 0.04
C GLY A 37 -9.67 18.00 0.94
N TYR A 38 -10.20 17.01 1.63
CA TYR A 38 -9.43 16.12 2.47
C TYR A 38 -8.26 15.48 1.72
N ASN A 39 -7.08 15.47 2.34
CA ASN A 39 -5.88 14.85 1.80
C ASN A 39 -5.08 14.24 2.96
N ASN A 40 -4.90 12.95 2.94
CA ASN A 40 -4.15 12.23 3.96
C ASN A 40 -3.22 11.20 3.34
N THR A 41 -2.14 10.87 4.03
CA THR A 41 -1.15 9.88 3.61
C THR A 41 -0.90 8.90 4.74
N PHE A 42 -1.12 7.62 4.46
CA PHE A 42 -0.90 6.52 5.39
C PHE A 42 0.47 5.91 5.17
N VAL A 43 1.23 5.74 6.24
CA VAL A 43 2.56 5.12 6.22
C VAL A 43 2.58 4.02 7.27
N HIS A 44 2.21 2.82 6.89
CA HIS A 44 2.11 1.66 7.79
C HIS A 44 2.67 0.39 7.15
N ARG A 45 3.73 0.47 6.37
CA ARG A 45 4.30 -0.69 5.66
C ARG A 45 3.21 -1.55 4.98
N GLY A 46 2.89 -2.74 5.56
CA GLY A 46 1.98 -3.72 4.99
C GLY A 46 0.51 -3.30 4.88
N PHE A 47 0.04 -2.27 5.60
CA PHE A 47 -1.37 -1.86 5.61
C PHE A 47 -1.61 -0.42 5.17
N SER A 48 -0.66 0.22 4.52
CA SER A 48 -0.80 1.62 4.10
C SER A 48 -1.96 1.79 3.12
N PHE A 49 -2.07 0.92 2.13
CA PHE A 49 -3.12 0.99 1.11
C PHE A 49 -4.48 0.60 1.67
N GLU A 50 -4.56 -0.46 2.49
CA GLU A 50 -5.79 -0.89 3.15
C GLU A 50 -6.33 0.21 4.07
N ASN A 51 -5.47 0.91 4.81
CA ASN A 51 -5.88 2.05 5.63
C ASN A 51 -6.42 3.21 4.77
N ALA A 52 -5.80 3.49 3.63
CA ALA A 52 -6.30 4.49 2.70
C ALA A 52 -7.67 4.12 2.12
N LEU A 53 -7.91 2.83 1.83
CA LEU A 53 -9.21 2.33 1.38
C LEU A 53 -10.27 2.42 2.47
N LEU A 54 -9.96 2.03 3.71
CA LEU A 54 -10.87 2.11 4.85
C LEU A 54 -11.30 3.56 5.11
N ASP A 55 -10.34 4.47 5.14
CA ASP A 55 -10.59 5.90 5.32
C ASP A 55 -11.47 6.46 4.18
N ALA A 56 -11.16 6.11 2.93
CA ALA A 56 -11.97 6.51 1.78
C ALA A 56 -13.42 5.98 1.86
N ILE A 57 -13.61 4.72 2.28
CA ILE A 57 -14.95 4.13 2.49
C ILE A 57 -15.72 4.88 3.58
N MET A 58 -15.07 5.23 4.68
CA MET A 58 -15.69 5.98 5.79
C MET A 58 -16.16 7.36 5.32
N ILE A 59 -15.29 8.13 4.68
CA ILE A 59 -15.59 9.48 4.17
C ILE A 59 -16.73 9.45 3.13
N LEU A 60 -16.75 8.45 2.24
CA LEU A 60 -17.81 8.27 1.26
C LEU A 60 -19.16 7.92 1.94
N LYS A 61 -19.16 7.02 2.93
CA LYS A 61 -20.36 6.62 3.67
C LYS A 61 -20.92 7.77 4.51
N GLU A 62 -20.08 8.62 5.07
CA GLU A 62 -20.48 9.83 5.78
C GLU A 62 -21.07 10.91 4.85
N GLY A 63 -20.90 10.78 3.54
CA GLY A 63 -21.34 11.76 2.56
C GLY A 63 -20.46 13.03 2.49
N SER A 64 -19.30 13.01 3.16
CA SER A 64 -18.34 14.13 3.17
C SER A 64 -17.67 14.35 1.81
N ALA A 65 -17.63 13.30 0.98
CA ALA A 65 -17.16 13.38 -0.41
C ALA A 65 -18.02 12.51 -1.33
N LYS A 66 -18.12 12.91 -2.60
CA LYS A 66 -18.80 12.11 -3.64
C LYS A 66 -17.85 11.16 -4.36
N ARG A 67 -16.60 11.55 -4.48
CA ARG A 67 -15.51 10.79 -5.12
C ARG A 67 -14.22 11.02 -4.37
N ILE A 68 -13.43 9.97 -4.23
CA ILE A 68 -12.12 10.01 -3.58
C ILE A 68 -11.12 9.32 -4.51
N LEU A 69 -9.96 9.92 -4.69
CA LEU A 69 -8.81 9.28 -5.32
C LEU A 69 -8.00 8.60 -4.23
N ALA A 70 -7.96 7.28 -4.23
CA ALA A 70 -7.13 6.48 -3.32
C ALA A 70 -6.10 5.69 -4.12
N GLY A 71 -4.91 5.56 -3.61
CA GLY A 71 -3.84 4.82 -4.29
C GLY A 71 -2.61 4.63 -3.44
N GLY A 72 -1.66 3.90 -4.00
CA GLY A 72 -0.36 3.65 -3.41
C GLY A 72 0.75 3.90 -4.42
N LEU A 73 1.91 4.23 -3.91
CA LEU A 73 3.11 4.37 -4.70
C LEU A 73 4.33 3.97 -3.87
N ASP A 74 5.30 3.37 -4.52
CA ASP A 74 6.62 3.10 -3.97
C ASP A 74 7.70 3.45 -4.99
N GLU A 75 8.79 4.03 -4.51
CA GLU A 75 9.98 4.35 -5.26
C GLU A 75 11.21 3.72 -4.61
N ILE A 76 12.05 3.09 -5.40
CA ILE A 76 13.31 2.50 -4.94
C ILE A 76 14.46 3.45 -5.21
N THR A 77 15.02 4.01 -4.14
CA THR A 77 16.29 4.74 -4.23
C THR A 77 17.46 3.83 -3.82
N ASN A 78 18.67 4.15 -4.26
CA ASN A 78 19.86 3.42 -3.84
C ASN A 78 20.01 3.35 -2.31
N TYR A 79 19.62 4.41 -1.60
CA TYR A 79 19.69 4.45 -0.14
C TYR A 79 18.63 3.60 0.52
N SER A 80 17.37 3.69 0.08
CA SER A 80 16.29 2.86 0.60
C SER A 80 16.54 1.38 0.35
N HIS A 81 17.00 1.03 -0.86
CA HIS A 81 17.37 -0.34 -1.21
C HIS A 81 18.48 -0.90 -0.30
N GLN A 82 19.58 -0.16 -0.11
CA GLN A 82 20.67 -0.59 0.76
C GLN A 82 20.23 -0.74 2.22
N LEU A 83 19.40 0.19 2.71
CA LEU A 83 18.88 0.14 4.08
C LEU A 83 17.98 -1.08 4.29
N LEU A 84 16.99 -1.27 3.42
CA LEU A 84 16.02 -2.36 3.51
C LEU A 84 16.67 -3.73 3.28
N SER A 85 17.69 -3.81 2.43
CA SER A 85 18.52 -5.02 2.27
C SER A 85 19.23 -5.41 3.56
N ARG A 86 19.72 -4.44 4.34
CA ARG A 86 20.35 -4.71 5.66
C ARG A 86 19.36 -5.27 6.68
N PHE A 87 18.08 -4.93 6.57
CA PHE A 87 17.03 -5.49 7.41
C PHE A 87 16.52 -6.86 6.93
N GLY A 88 17.08 -7.41 5.85
CA GLY A 88 16.68 -8.70 5.32
C GLY A 88 15.36 -8.68 4.54
N ILE A 89 14.82 -7.49 4.21
CA ILE A 89 13.57 -7.37 3.45
C ILE A 89 13.74 -7.82 2.01
N TYR A 90 14.95 -7.62 1.44
CA TYR A 90 15.24 -8.05 0.08
C TYR A 90 16.18 -9.25 0.05
N LYS A 91 15.99 -10.11 -0.95
CA LYS A 91 16.84 -11.28 -1.20
C LYS A 91 18.29 -10.85 -1.39
N LYS A 92 19.21 -11.63 -0.83
CA LYS A 92 20.66 -11.38 -0.91
C LYS A 92 21.25 -11.78 -2.26
N ALA A 93 20.69 -12.81 -2.88
CA ALA A 93 21.12 -13.31 -4.19
C ALA A 93 20.10 -12.94 -5.26
N PRO A 94 20.53 -12.68 -6.51
CA PRO A 94 19.62 -12.48 -7.63
C PRO A 94 18.75 -13.72 -7.85
N VAL A 95 17.43 -13.52 -7.95
CA VAL A 95 16.44 -14.55 -8.25
C VAL A 95 15.64 -14.12 -9.47
N LYS A 96 15.37 -15.05 -10.38
CA LYS A 96 14.48 -14.77 -11.52
C LYS A 96 13.04 -14.65 -11.01
N THR A 97 12.29 -13.71 -11.58
CA THR A 97 10.90 -13.45 -11.18
C THR A 97 10.04 -14.72 -11.19
N MET A 98 10.20 -15.59 -12.19
CA MET A 98 9.44 -16.84 -12.31
C MET A 98 9.83 -17.91 -11.27
N GLU A 99 10.97 -17.75 -10.61
CA GLU A 99 11.48 -18.67 -9.59
C GLU A 99 11.29 -18.11 -8.16
N LEU A 100 10.74 -16.90 -8.05
CA LEU A 100 10.64 -16.16 -6.80
C LEU A 100 9.91 -16.93 -5.69
N LEU A 101 8.75 -17.49 -6.00
CA LEU A 101 7.93 -18.25 -5.05
C LEU A 101 8.52 -19.62 -4.66
N ASN A 102 9.51 -20.10 -5.40
CA ASN A 102 10.21 -21.36 -5.12
C ASN A 102 11.60 -21.14 -4.51
N SER A 103 11.96 -19.89 -4.25
CA SER A 103 13.25 -19.55 -3.62
C SER A 103 13.25 -19.96 -2.15
N PRO A 104 14.28 -20.67 -1.67
CA PRO A 104 14.36 -21.11 -0.28
C PRO A 104 14.84 -20.00 0.69
N ASP A 105 15.11 -18.80 0.15
CA ASP A 105 15.68 -17.70 0.92
C ASP A 105 14.61 -16.72 1.40
N ASN A 106 14.86 -16.09 2.55
CA ASN A 106 14.05 -15.01 3.07
C ASN A 106 14.15 -13.74 2.20
N GLY A 107 13.17 -12.86 2.38
CA GLY A 107 13.07 -11.60 1.68
C GLY A 107 12.47 -11.72 0.29
N THR A 108 12.11 -10.58 -0.27
CA THR A 108 11.48 -10.46 -1.59
C THR A 108 12.38 -9.74 -2.60
N ILE A 109 11.90 -9.57 -3.82
CA ILE A 109 12.52 -8.69 -4.82
C ILE A 109 11.95 -7.28 -4.59
N ALA A 110 12.85 -6.27 -4.60
CA ALA A 110 12.44 -4.87 -4.58
C ALA A 110 11.59 -4.53 -5.80
N GLY A 111 10.48 -3.83 -5.60
CA GLY A 111 9.59 -3.36 -6.66
C GLY A 111 9.24 -1.89 -6.46
N GLU A 112 9.00 -1.18 -7.56
CA GLU A 112 8.48 0.18 -7.55
C GLU A 112 7.30 0.30 -8.50
N GLY A 113 6.40 1.22 -8.19
CA GLY A 113 5.21 1.45 -9.01
C GLY A 113 4.23 2.40 -8.35
N ALA A 114 3.19 2.75 -9.10
CA ALA A 114 2.08 3.56 -8.60
C ALA A 114 0.77 3.08 -9.18
N ALA A 115 -0.26 3.00 -8.35
CA ALA A 115 -1.62 2.70 -8.79
C ALA A 115 -2.62 3.56 -8.01
N PHE A 116 -3.58 4.16 -8.73
CA PHE A 116 -4.61 5.01 -8.15
C PHE A 116 -5.98 4.66 -8.70
N PHE A 117 -6.99 4.70 -7.82
CA PHE A 117 -8.37 4.37 -8.13
C PHE A 117 -9.30 5.51 -7.70
N THR A 118 -10.26 5.83 -8.54
CA THR A 118 -11.35 6.73 -8.14
C THR A 118 -12.48 5.91 -7.55
N LEU A 119 -12.78 6.14 -6.28
CA LEU A 119 -13.84 5.49 -5.53
C LEU A 119 -15.08 6.39 -5.43
N GLY A 120 -16.26 5.80 -5.46
CA GLY A 120 -17.55 6.48 -5.27
C GLY A 120 -18.62 5.49 -4.83
N ILE A 121 -19.70 5.98 -4.19
CA ILE A 121 -20.79 5.13 -3.69
C ILE A 121 -21.83 4.75 -4.75
N THR A 122 -21.81 5.37 -5.92
CA THR A 122 -22.76 5.08 -6.99
C THR A 122 -22.08 4.43 -8.17
N LYS A 123 -22.65 3.33 -8.64
CA LYS A 123 -22.22 2.69 -9.88
C LYS A 123 -22.57 3.59 -11.06
N GLY A 124 -21.58 3.87 -11.89
CA GLY A 124 -21.72 4.73 -13.07
C GLY A 124 -21.03 4.15 -14.30
N PRO A 125 -21.15 4.82 -15.47
CA PRO A 125 -20.39 4.44 -16.66
C PRO A 125 -18.88 4.44 -16.36
N GLY A 126 -18.18 3.37 -16.75
CA GLY A 126 -16.75 3.21 -16.50
C GLY A 126 -16.39 2.62 -15.12
N CYS A 127 -17.38 2.22 -14.32
CA CYS A 127 -17.14 1.43 -13.12
C CYS A 127 -16.59 0.05 -13.53
N VAL A 128 -15.38 -0.29 -13.08
CA VAL A 128 -14.70 -1.53 -13.47
C VAL A 128 -14.86 -2.64 -12.43
N ALA A 129 -15.10 -2.27 -11.17
CA ALA A 129 -15.28 -3.22 -10.07
C ALA A 129 -16.06 -2.58 -8.93
N GLU A 130 -16.53 -3.42 -8.01
CA GLU A 130 -17.10 -3.03 -6.73
C GLU A 130 -16.19 -3.50 -5.61
N LEU A 131 -15.90 -2.62 -4.66
CA LEU A 131 -15.18 -2.94 -3.44
C LEU A 131 -16.21 -3.22 -2.34
N SER A 132 -16.46 -4.49 -2.05
CA SER A 132 -17.47 -4.92 -1.08
C SER A 132 -17.03 -4.69 0.35
N GLY A 133 -15.74 -4.84 0.66
CA GLY A 133 -15.21 -4.62 1.99
C GLY A 133 -13.69 -4.60 2.04
N VAL A 134 -13.17 -4.15 3.16
CA VAL A 134 -11.74 -4.21 3.51
C VAL A 134 -11.65 -4.65 4.97
N SER A 135 -10.78 -5.59 5.27
CA SER A 135 -10.48 -6.01 6.64
C SER A 135 -8.98 -6.22 6.78
N THR A 136 -8.45 -6.02 7.99
CA THR A 136 -7.04 -6.18 8.27
C THR A 136 -6.83 -7.09 9.47
N LEU A 137 -5.82 -7.95 9.41
CA LEU A 137 -5.40 -8.81 10.50
C LEU A 137 -3.91 -8.60 10.76
N TYR A 138 -3.57 -8.15 11.95
CA TYR A 138 -2.20 -7.83 12.31
C TYR A 138 -1.57 -8.92 13.17
N ARG A 139 -0.47 -9.49 12.68
CA ARG A 139 0.33 -10.51 13.37
C ARG A 139 -0.51 -11.68 13.92
N PRO A 140 -1.17 -12.45 13.06
CA PRO A 140 -1.87 -13.66 13.52
C PRO A 140 -0.88 -14.60 14.22
N LEU A 141 -1.33 -15.24 15.28
CA LEU A 141 -0.49 -16.12 16.08
C LEU A 141 -0.39 -17.54 15.48
N TRP A 142 -1.39 -17.93 14.68
CA TRP A 142 -1.49 -19.25 14.06
C TRP A 142 -2.47 -19.23 12.86
N GLU A 143 -2.35 -20.22 12.00
CA GLU A 143 -3.09 -20.30 10.73
C GLU A 143 -4.64 -20.26 10.91
N GLY A 144 -5.17 -20.91 11.95
CA GLY A 144 -6.62 -20.90 12.21
C GLY A 144 -7.19 -19.52 12.53
N GLU A 145 -6.38 -18.60 13.04
CA GLU A 145 -6.81 -17.20 13.23
C GLU A 145 -6.99 -16.51 11.88
N VAL A 146 -6.10 -16.78 10.92
CA VAL A 146 -6.22 -16.28 9.54
C VAL A 146 -7.49 -16.83 8.89
N ILE A 147 -7.70 -18.14 8.96
CA ILE A 147 -8.88 -18.79 8.40
C ILE A 147 -10.17 -18.23 9.04
N GLY A 148 -10.20 -18.13 10.36
CA GLY A 148 -11.33 -17.56 11.11
C GLY A 148 -11.63 -16.12 10.70
N HIS A 149 -10.59 -15.31 10.50
CA HIS A 149 -10.73 -13.93 10.03
C HIS A 149 -11.31 -13.86 8.61
N ILE A 150 -10.83 -14.71 7.69
CA ILE A 150 -11.34 -14.78 6.32
C ILE A 150 -12.82 -15.21 6.32
N MET A 151 -13.17 -16.26 7.07
CA MET A 151 -14.55 -16.73 7.16
C MET A 151 -15.50 -15.66 7.70
N LYS A 152 -15.07 -14.97 8.75
CA LYS A 152 -15.84 -13.86 9.30
C LYS A 152 -15.97 -12.71 8.30
N PHE A 153 -14.91 -12.36 7.58
CA PHE A 153 -14.96 -11.32 6.54
C PHE A 153 -15.96 -11.66 5.42
N LEU A 154 -16.01 -12.92 4.99
CA LEU A 154 -16.98 -13.38 4.00
C LEU A 154 -18.42 -13.27 4.56
N GLU A 155 -18.67 -13.74 5.78
CA GLU A 155 -19.95 -13.64 6.45
C GLU A 155 -20.43 -12.18 6.58
N ASP A 156 -19.55 -11.28 7.04
CA ASP A 156 -19.83 -9.85 7.20
C ASP A 156 -20.18 -9.17 5.84
N ASN A 157 -19.76 -9.77 4.73
CA ASN A 157 -20.08 -9.31 3.36
C ASN A 157 -21.14 -10.16 2.67
N ASN A 158 -21.89 -11.01 3.41
CA ASN A 158 -22.92 -11.91 2.90
C ASN A 158 -22.43 -12.85 1.78
N ALA A 159 -21.20 -13.32 1.88
CA ALA A 159 -20.56 -14.23 0.94
C ALA A 159 -20.14 -15.53 1.64
N THR A 160 -19.98 -16.58 0.86
CA THR A 160 -19.45 -17.88 1.27
C THR A 160 -18.19 -18.21 0.46
N PRO A 161 -17.38 -19.19 0.87
CA PRO A 161 -16.24 -19.63 0.06
C PRO A 161 -16.62 -20.09 -1.36
N ALA A 162 -17.87 -20.56 -1.56
CA ALA A 162 -18.36 -20.98 -2.87
C ALA A 162 -18.63 -19.83 -3.84
N ASP A 163 -18.75 -18.60 -3.32
CA ASP A 163 -18.96 -17.39 -4.11
C ASP A 163 -17.64 -16.77 -4.60
N ILE A 164 -16.49 -17.36 -4.22
CA ILE A 164 -15.17 -16.84 -4.57
C ILE A 164 -14.62 -17.56 -5.79
N ASP A 165 -14.52 -16.87 -6.90
CA ASP A 165 -13.95 -17.39 -8.15
C ASP A 165 -12.43 -17.32 -8.19
N LEU A 166 -11.81 -16.31 -7.55
CA LEU A 166 -10.38 -16.06 -7.60
C LEU A 166 -9.85 -15.49 -6.29
N ILE A 167 -8.73 -16.04 -5.83
CA ILE A 167 -7.96 -15.51 -4.71
C ILE A 167 -6.63 -14.99 -5.25
N VAL A 168 -6.36 -13.70 -5.05
CA VAL A 168 -5.07 -13.09 -5.33
C VAL A 168 -4.33 -12.94 -4.01
N THR A 169 -3.24 -13.68 -3.86
CA THR A 169 -2.44 -13.68 -2.63
C THR A 169 -1.35 -12.62 -2.67
N GLY A 170 -0.94 -12.14 -1.50
CA GLY A 170 0.21 -11.25 -1.35
C GLY A 170 1.56 -11.97 -1.30
N ARG A 171 1.63 -13.24 -1.70
CA ARG A 171 2.88 -14.00 -1.68
C ARG A 171 3.96 -13.34 -2.52
N ASN A 172 5.13 -13.18 -1.95
CA ASN A 172 6.23 -12.42 -2.54
C ASN A 172 7.58 -13.14 -2.53
N GLY A 173 7.58 -14.43 -2.16
CA GLY A 173 8.77 -15.29 -2.14
C GLY A 173 9.60 -15.19 -0.86
N ASP A 174 9.07 -14.56 0.19
CA ASP A 174 9.69 -14.55 1.51
C ASP A 174 9.22 -15.79 2.29
N ILE A 175 10.09 -16.78 2.45
CA ILE A 175 9.73 -18.07 3.06
C ILE A 175 9.22 -17.97 4.49
N ASP A 176 9.58 -16.89 5.21
CA ASP A 176 9.11 -16.68 6.58
C ASP A 176 7.71 -16.06 6.65
N HIS A 177 7.21 -15.48 5.54
CA HIS A 177 5.99 -14.68 5.52
C HIS A 177 4.96 -15.12 4.47
N ASP A 178 5.31 -16.01 3.54
CA ASP A 178 4.43 -16.58 2.51
C ASP A 178 3.69 -17.84 3.00
#